data_f57096fa9d530358de75c8eba3eae760
#
_entry.id   f57096fa9d530358de75c8eba3eae760
#
_cell.length_a   1.000
_cell.length_b   1.000
_cell.length_c   1.000
_cell.angle_alpha   90.00
_cell.angle_beta   90.00
_cell.angle_gamma   90.00
#
_symmetry.space_group_name_H-M   'P 1'
#
loop_
_entity.id
_entity.type
_entity.pdbx_description
1 polymer ?
#
loop_
_entity_poly.entity_id
_entity_poly.type
_entity_poly.pdbx_seq_one_letter_code
_entity_poly.pdbx_strand_id
1 'polypeptide(L)'
;MHKQTVYGNQLPVQVSIPNLSENESATFELHLAKDGSVELSSFTRNGTEIENADIVKGNLNDSIQSPLGPVVVVPSVTYSGKMESTIYVTRQSLAAASAGCSANLTISQNDEKSNIITLSFQDVSTQRAEDVLNTLIAVYNENWVRDKNQIAVSTSMFINERLGVIEGELGNVDDDISSFKSEHLLPDVQAAASMYMTQANEANTAIRELNNQAYMARYIRNYLTNETNKYQLLPANSGIENASLSTQLNEYNTKLLERNSLVAHSSTKNPLVREMDKSLDAMRNALISSIDNQMVALRAQIRSLEAIGGKATSQIASNPKQSKYLLSVERQQKVKESLYLYLLQKREENELSQAFTAYNTRIITKPGGSMIPTAPVKKNILLVAFALGMLIPVVIIFMKENMNTVVRGRKDLENLTIPFVGEIPLDFRKKKKFSRQTQEKECAVVVKEKSRNVINEAFRVVRTNLEFM
;
A
#
# COMPACT_ATOMS: atom_id res chain seq x y z
N MET A 1 -24.53 27.63 12.86
CA MET A 1 -24.31 26.44 13.71
C MET A 1 -23.04 25.72 13.24
N HIS A 2 -22.12 25.43 14.17
CA HIS A 2 -20.97 24.61 13.81
C HIS A 2 -21.39 23.14 13.77
N LYS A 3 -21.26 22.48 12.61
CA LYS A 3 -21.49 21.03 12.48
C LYS A 3 -20.31 20.32 13.17
N GLN A 4 -20.60 19.45 14.12
CA GLN A 4 -19.60 18.61 14.80
C GLN A 4 -19.80 17.17 14.35
N THR A 5 -18.71 16.53 13.90
CA THR A 5 -18.73 15.11 13.60
C THR A 5 -18.73 14.32 14.92
N VAL A 6 -19.68 13.42 15.09
CA VAL A 6 -19.79 12.51 16.25
C VAL A 6 -19.55 11.08 15.81
N TYR A 7 -18.97 10.27 16.70
CA TYR A 7 -18.61 8.88 16.41
C TYR A 7 -18.78 7.97 17.64
N GLY A 8 -19.05 6.71 17.40
CA GLY A 8 -19.10 5.67 18.44
C GLY A 8 -20.14 5.97 19.51
N ASN A 9 -19.73 5.96 20.75
CA ASN A 9 -20.60 6.15 21.91
C ASN A 9 -21.21 7.56 22.03
N GLN A 10 -20.77 8.53 21.22
CA GLN A 10 -21.35 9.87 21.20
C GLN A 10 -22.57 9.99 20.27
N LEU A 11 -22.82 8.98 19.43
CA LEU A 11 -23.95 8.97 18.53
C LEU A 11 -25.24 8.72 19.31
N PRO A 12 -26.26 9.62 19.25
CA PRO A 12 -27.54 9.40 19.92
C PRO A 12 -28.38 8.32 19.24
N VAL A 13 -28.22 8.13 17.94
CA VAL A 13 -28.93 7.15 17.13
C VAL A 13 -27.99 6.46 16.13
N GLN A 14 -28.32 5.23 15.78
CA GLN A 14 -27.71 4.49 14.68
C GLN A 14 -28.69 4.46 13.51
N VAL A 15 -28.20 4.76 12.32
CA VAL A 15 -29.02 4.81 11.10
C VAL A 15 -28.54 3.74 10.14
N SER A 16 -29.48 2.94 9.65
CA SER A 16 -29.23 1.92 8.62
C SER A 16 -30.12 2.16 7.39
N ILE A 17 -29.56 1.96 6.21
CA ILE A 17 -30.26 2.04 4.91
C ILE A 17 -29.99 0.72 4.17
N PRO A 18 -30.76 -0.36 4.48
CA PRO A 18 -30.43 -1.71 3.99
C PRO A 18 -30.41 -1.86 2.48
N ASN A 19 -31.27 -1.12 1.77
CA ASN A 19 -31.44 -1.25 0.31
C ASN A 19 -30.50 -0.37 -0.50
N LEU A 20 -29.65 0.43 0.13
CA LEU A 20 -28.68 1.25 -0.59
C LEU A 20 -27.43 0.42 -0.93
N SER A 21 -27.05 0.37 -2.20
CA SER A 21 -25.86 -0.33 -2.67
C SER A 21 -24.58 0.21 -2.01
N GLU A 22 -23.55 -0.63 -1.89
CA GLU A 22 -22.23 -0.23 -1.36
C GLU A 22 -21.54 0.84 -2.22
N ASN A 23 -21.90 0.93 -3.49
CA ASN A 23 -21.33 1.90 -4.43
C ASN A 23 -22.07 3.24 -4.43
N GLU A 24 -23.13 3.36 -3.67
CA GLU A 24 -23.96 4.56 -3.63
C GLU A 24 -23.69 5.38 -2.38
N SER A 25 -23.74 6.71 -2.55
CA SER A 25 -23.72 7.67 -1.46
C SER A 25 -25.10 8.27 -1.24
N ALA A 26 -25.41 8.59 0.00
CA ALA A 26 -26.65 9.25 0.37
C ALA A 26 -26.41 10.24 1.51
N THR A 27 -27.11 11.37 1.49
CA THR A 27 -27.19 12.27 2.63
C THR A 27 -28.64 12.68 2.89
N PHE A 28 -28.96 12.93 4.14
CA PHE A 28 -30.23 13.48 4.55
C PHE A 28 -30.13 14.10 5.94
N GLU A 29 -31.10 14.93 6.28
CA GLU A 29 -31.25 15.50 7.61
C GLU A 29 -32.25 14.64 8.41
N LEU A 30 -31.85 14.29 9.62
CA LEU A 30 -32.67 13.57 10.58
C LEU A 30 -32.97 14.51 11.75
N HIS A 31 -34.23 14.88 11.91
CA HIS A 31 -34.70 15.62 13.06
C HIS A 31 -35.31 14.62 14.06
N LEU A 32 -34.74 14.60 15.25
CA LEU A 32 -35.22 13.78 16.36
C LEU A 32 -35.97 14.63 17.35
N ALA A 33 -37.25 14.36 17.53
CA ALA A 33 -38.07 15.07 18.46
C ALA A 33 -38.04 14.46 19.89
N LYS A 34 -38.52 15.20 20.87
CA LYS A 34 -38.51 14.77 22.28
C LYS A 34 -39.45 13.59 22.59
N ASP A 35 -40.45 13.34 21.74
CA ASP A 35 -41.36 12.23 21.84
C ASP A 35 -40.87 10.94 21.20
N GLY A 36 -39.65 10.96 20.64
CA GLY A 36 -39.08 9.83 19.90
C GLY A 36 -39.54 9.72 18.45
N SER A 37 -40.31 10.70 17.95
CA SER A 37 -40.63 10.79 16.52
C SER A 37 -39.40 11.28 15.74
N VAL A 38 -39.31 10.78 14.52
CA VAL A 38 -38.20 11.05 13.60
C VAL A 38 -38.75 11.65 12.33
N GLU A 39 -38.17 12.78 11.92
CA GLU A 39 -38.51 13.39 10.63
C GLU A 39 -37.23 13.36 9.76
N LEU A 40 -37.36 12.87 8.53
CA LEU A 40 -36.30 12.78 7.54
C LEU A 40 -36.56 13.77 6.42
N SER A 41 -35.53 14.55 6.03
CA SER A 41 -35.68 15.59 5.00
C SER A 41 -34.34 15.78 4.24
N SER A 42 -34.37 16.58 3.17
CA SER A 42 -33.17 16.98 2.38
C SER A 42 -32.39 15.78 1.83
N PHE A 43 -33.10 14.88 1.15
CA PHE A 43 -32.49 13.66 0.63
C PHE A 43 -31.62 13.92 -0.59
N THR A 44 -30.40 13.38 -0.59
CA THR A 44 -29.55 13.31 -1.77
C THR A 44 -29.11 11.89 -2.05
N ARG A 45 -28.93 11.55 -3.32
CA ARG A 45 -28.37 10.27 -3.76
C ARG A 45 -27.27 10.54 -4.78
N ASN A 46 -26.09 10.03 -4.54
CA ASN A 46 -24.89 10.25 -5.38
C ASN A 46 -24.58 11.73 -5.65
N GLY A 47 -24.83 12.58 -4.65
CA GLY A 47 -24.59 14.03 -4.73
C GLY A 47 -25.69 14.83 -5.45
N THR A 48 -26.73 14.18 -5.94
CA THR A 48 -27.88 14.85 -6.58
C THR A 48 -29.02 14.91 -5.60
N GLU A 49 -29.62 16.08 -5.41
CA GLU A 49 -30.79 16.27 -4.58
C GLU A 49 -32.02 15.58 -5.23
N ILE A 50 -32.81 14.89 -4.42
CA ILE A 50 -34.03 14.25 -4.89
C ILE A 50 -35.15 15.29 -4.85
N GLU A 51 -35.54 15.82 -6.01
CA GLU A 51 -36.58 16.81 -6.16
C GLU A 51 -37.95 16.25 -5.71
N ASN A 52 -38.75 17.07 -5.07
CA ASN A 52 -40.11 16.74 -4.53
C ASN A 52 -40.11 15.62 -3.47
N ALA A 53 -39.02 15.45 -2.72
CA ALA A 53 -39.00 14.57 -1.56
C ALA A 53 -39.70 15.25 -0.37
N ASP A 54 -40.94 14.83 -0.07
CA ASP A 54 -41.65 15.28 1.12
C ASP A 54 -40.90 14.89 2.41
N ILE A 55 -41.17 15.64 3.49
CA ILE A 55 -40.67 15.28 4.82
C ILE A 55 -41.33 13.95 5.23
N VAL A 56 -40.48 12.96 5.46
CA VAL A 56 -40.94 11.62 5.87
C VAL A 56 -40.89 11.51 7.38
N LYS A 57 -42.03 11.15 7.98
CA LYS A 57 -42.13 10.99 9.45
C LYS A 57 -42.23 9.51 9.82
N GLY A 58 -41.63 9.19 10.96
CA GLY A 58 -41.64 7.83 11.51
C GLY A 58 -41.26 7.81 12.97
N ASN A 59 -41.10 6.63 13.53
CA ASN A 59 -40.66 6.44 14.91
C ASN A 59 -39.33 5.69 14.97
N LEU A 60 -38.64 5.80 16.11
CA LEU A 60 -37.47 5.01 16.39
C LEU A 60 -37.80 3.50 16.36
N ASN A 61 -36.88 2.70 15.89
CA ASN A 61 -36.93 1.24 15.68
C ASN A 61 -37.90 0.79 14.57
N ASP A 62 -38.64 1.71 13.93
CA ASP A 62 -39.53 1.39 12.78
C ASP A 62 -38.75 1.52 11.46
N SER A 63 -39.24 0.80 10.45
CA SER A 63 -38.78 0.95 9.06
C SER A 63 -39.49 2.10 8.40
N ILE A 64 -38.79 3.21 8.22
CA ILE A 64 -39.35 4.45 7.63
C ILE A 64 -39.10 4.40 6.12
N GLN A 65 -40.17 4.41 5.34
CA GLN A 65 -40.04 4.43 3.88
C GLN A 65 -39.63 5.82 3.40
N SER A 66 -38.45 5.92 2.84
CA SER A 66 -37.88 7.16 2.33
C SER A 66 -37.61 7.08 0.83
N PRO A 67 -37.31 8.19 0.15
CA PRO A 67 -36.85 8.20 -1.25
C PRO A 67 -35.58 7.41 -1.51
N LEU A 68 -34.78 7.13 -0.45
CA LEU A 68 -33.59 6.30 -0.49
C LEU A 68 -33.88 4.81 -0.24
N GLY A 69 -35.14 4.45 -0.02
CA GLY A 69 -35.57 3.13 0.43
C GLY A 69 -35.86 3.10 1.95
N PRO A 70 -36.05 1.92 2.54
CA PRO A 70 -36.34 1.79 3.96
C PRO A 70 -35.14 2.28 4.78
N VAL A 71 -35.38 3.21 5.69
CA VAL A 71 -34.41 3.73 6.67
C VAL A 71 -34.84 3.26 8.05
N VAL A 72 -33.91 2.67 8.79
CA VAL A 72 -34.13 2.24 10.17
C VAL A 72 -33.27 3.08 11.09
N VAL A 73 -33.90 3.74 12.08
CA VAL A 73 -33.22 4.57 13.08
C VAL A 73 -33.37 3.92 14.44
N VAL A 74 -32.24 3.47 14.99
CA VAL A 74 -32.21 2.77 16.29
C VAL A 74 -31.57 3.68 17.33
N PRO A 75 -32.18 3.87 18.52
CA PRO A 75 -31.58 4.65 19.59
C PRO A 75 -30.32 3.96 20.11
N SER A 76 -29.28 4.75 20.37
CA SER A 76 -28.06 4.24 20.99
C SER A 76 -28.16 4.26 22.52
N VAL A 77 -27.16 3.72 23.20
CA VAL A 77 -27.05 3.71 24.68
C VAL A 77 -27.04 5.13 25.26
N THR A 78 -26.57 6.11 24.49
CA THR A 78 -26.49 7.53 24.91
C THR A 78 -27.77 8.32 24.64
N TYR A 79 -28.77 7.71 24.03
CA TYR A 79 -30.04 8.37 23.80
C TYR A 79 -30.82 8.57 25.10
N SER A 80 -30.98 9.80 25.54
CA SER A 80 -31.62 10.13 26.80
C SER A 80 -33.17 10.25 26.74
N GLY A 81 -33.77 10.06 25.57
CA GLY A 81 -35.23 10.17 25.39
C GLY A 81 -35.80 11.58 25.50
N LYS A 82 -34.97 12.61 25.69
CA LYS A 82 -35.39 14.03 25.87
C LYS A 82 -34.65 14.97 24.94
N MET A 83 -33.89 14.46 23.99
CA MET A 83 -33.03 15.24 23.14
C MET A 83 -33.74 15.62 21.85
N GLU A 84 -33.89 16.91 21.61
CA GLU A 84 -34.30 17.43 20.30
C GLU A 84 -33.03 17.84 19.56
N SER A 85 -32.76 17.22 18.41
CA SER A 85 -31.55 17.49 17.66
C SER A 85 -31.74 17.21 16.17
N THR A 86 -31.09 18.03 15.36
CA THR A 86 -30.96 17.78 13.93
C THR A 86 -29.61 17.13 13.65
N ILE A 87 -29.62 15.96 13.06
CA ILE A 87 -28.46 15.13 12.74
C ILE A 87 -28.32 15.06 11.23
N TYR A 88 -27.16 15.39 10.72
CA TYR A 88 -26.82 15.22 9.31
C TYR A 88 -26.26 13.81 9.11
N VAL A 89 -27.02 12.97 8.43
CA VAL A 89 -26.62 11.61 8.11
C VAL A 89 -25.95 11.61 6.75
N THR A 90 -24.74 11.08 6.68
CA THR A 90 -23.99 10.92 5.44
C THR A 90 -23.51 9.49 5.33
N ARG A 91 -23.95 8.79 4.32
CA ARG A 91 -23.40 7.51 3.90
C ARG A 91 -22.54 7.72 2.66
N GLN A 92 -21.29 7.37 2.73
CA GLN A 92 -20.39 7.39 1.59
C GLN A 92 -20.38 6.03 0.89
N SER A 93 -20.08 6.02 -0.40
CA SER A 93 -19.79 4.77 -1.10
C SER A 93 -18.54 4.12 -0.49
N LEU A 94 -18.46 2.79 -0.55
CA LEU A 94 -17.31 2.05 -0.02
C LEU A 94 -15.98 2.54 -0.62
N ALA A 95 -15.98 2.81 -1.93
CA ALA A 95 -14.79 3.34 -2.62
C ALA A 95 -14.37 4.73 -2.08
N ALA A 96 -15.33 5.64 -1.87
CA ALA A 96 -15.05 6.97 -1.34
C ALA A 96 -14.57 6.92 0.13
N ALA A 97 -15.20 6.08 0.95
CA ALA A 97 -14.81 5.87 2.34
C ALA A 97 -13.39 5.27 2.43
N SER A 98 -13.10 4.26 1.61
CA SER A 98 -11.76 3.64 1.53
C SER A 98 -10.69 4.63 1.06
N ALA A 99 -10.99 5.42 0.01
CA ALA A 99 -10.08 6.46 -0.46
C ALA A 99 -9.84 7.54 0.61
N GLY A 100 -10.88 7.94 1.35
CA GLY A 100 -10.77 8.88 2.46
C GLY A 100 -9.92 8.32 3.61
N CYS A 101 -10.09 7.07 3.98
CA CYS A 101 -9.25 6.40 4.97
C CYS A 101 -7.79 6.29 4.48
N SER A 102 -7.58 5.93 3.22
CA SER A 102 -6.23 5.83 2.65
C SER A 102 -5.51 7.18 2.61
N ALA A 103 -6.21 8.27 2.29
CA ALA A 103 -5.63 9.61 2.26
C ALA A 103 -5.18 10.12 3.64
N ASN A 104 -5.84 9.67 4.70
CA ASN A 104 -5.54 10.06 6.08
C ASN A 104 -4.58 9.08 6.78
N LEU A 105 -4.23 7.98 6.14
CA LEU A 105 -3.29 6.98 6.67
C LEU A 105 -1.88 7.30 6.21
N THR A 106 -0.97 7.39 7.15
CA THR A 106 0.47 7.50 6.88
C THR A 106 1.17 6.27 7.41
N ILE A 107 1.93 5.63 6.53
CA ILE A 107 2.75 4.46 6.86
C ILE A 107 4.20 4.90 6.74
N SER A 108 4.98 4.74 7.80
CA SER A 108 6.39 5.09 7.82
C SER A 108 7.23 4.02 8.50
N GLN A 109 8.45 3.89 8.04
CA GLN A 109 9.49 3.07 8.64
C GLN A 109 10.57 4.00 9.18
N ASN A 110 10.93 3.86 10.45
CA ASN A 110 11.86 4.79 11.09
C ASN A 110 13.30 4.67 10.58
N ASP A 111 13.69 3.48 10.11
CA ASP A 111 15.01 3.20 9.56
C ASP A 111 14.87 2.09 8.50
N GLU A 112 15.60 2.17 7.39
CA GLU A 112 15.60 1.15 6.33
C GLU A 112 15.95 -0.26 6.82
N LYS A 113 16.71 -0.37 7.92
CA LYS A 113 17.07 -1.64 8.56
C LYS A 113 16.14 -2.08 9.68
N SER A 114 15.14 -1.28 10.00
CA SER A 114 14.17 -1.59 11.06
C SER A 114 12.99 -2.38 10.49
N ASN A 115 12.60 -3.43 11.19
CA ASN A 115 11.36 -4.16 10.90
C ASN A 115 10.12 -3.54 11.58
N ILE A 116 10.26 -2.31 12.10
CA ILE A 116 9.17 -1.60 12.79
C ILE A 116 8.51 -0.65 11.80
N ILE A 117 7.21 -0.85 11.62
CA ILE A 117 6.35 0.01 10.81
C ILE A 117 5.49 0.85 11.76
N THR A 118 5.48 2.15 11.53
CA THR A 118 4.62 3.10 12.25
C THR A 118 3.43 3.44 11.38
N LEU A 119 2.24 3.19 11.91
CA LEU A 119 0.97 3.56 11.29
C LEU A 119 0.43 4.81 12.01
N SER A 120 0.12 5.85 11.26
CA SER A 120 -0.51 7.06 11.78
C SER A 120 -1.76 7.38 10.99
N PHE A 121 -2.84 7.65 11.68
CA PHE A 121 -4.12 7.99 11.06
C PHE A 121 -4.63 9.31 11.64
N GLN A 122 -5.05 10.24 10.77
CA GLN A 122 -5.58 11.53 11.17
C GLN A 122 -7.08 11.57 11.02
N ASP A 123 -7.77 11.87 12.11
CA ASP A 123 -9.22 11.99 12.14
C ASP A 123 -9.68 13.08 13.11
N VAL A 124 -10.91 13.52 12.96
CA VAL A 124 -11.57 14.45 13.89
C VAL A 124 -11.89 13.77 15.22
N SER A 125 -12.15 12.45 15.18
CA SER A 125 -12.40 11.60 16.35
C SER A 125 -11.20 10.69 16.62
N THR A 126 -10.58 10.82 17.78
CA THR A 126 -9.49 9.91 18.21
C THR A 126 -9.96 8.47 18.29
N GLN A 127 -11.18 8.23 18.79
CA GLN A 127 -11.79 6.91 18.87
C GLN A 127 -11.94 6.28 17.47
N ARG A 128 -12.43 7.05 16.48
CA ARG A 128 -12.52 6.54 15.10
C ARG A 128 -11.16 6.22 14.51
N ALA A 129 -10.17 7.06 14.78
CA ALA A 129 -8.80 6.81 14.34
C ALA A 129 -8.22 5.52 14.94
N GLU A 130 -8.43 5.28 16.22
CA GLU A 130 -8.02 4.07 16.92
C GLU A 130 -8.73 2.83 16.36
N ASP A 131 -10.04 2.91 16.13
CA ASP A 131 -10.84 1.82 15.57
C ASP A 131 -10.41 1.48 14.13
N VAL A 132 -10.13 2.48 13.31
CA VAL A 132 -9.62 2.28 11.94
C VAL A 132 -8.27 1.56 11.97
N LEU A 133 -7.33 1.99 12.81
CA LEU A 133 -6.02 1.35 12.93
C LEU A 133 -6.12 -0.07 13.47
N ASN A 134 -6.93 -0.30 14.51
CA ASN A 134 -7.15 -1.64 15.07
C ASN A 134 -7.78 -2.57 14.03
N THR A 135 -8.79 -2.09 13.30
CA THR A 135 -9.45 -2.86 12.25
C THR A 135 -8.49 -3.16 11.10
N LEU A 136 -7.69 -2.19 10.68
CA LEU A 136 -6.67 -2.38 9.64
C LEU A 136 -5.68 -3.48 10.02
N ILE A 137 -5.16 -3.45 11.26
CA ILE A 137 -4.22 -4.46 11.75
C ILE A 137 -4.91 -5.83 11.85
N ALA A 138 -6.15 -5.88 12.34
CA ALA A 138 -6.90 -7.12 12.46
C ALA A 138 -7.16 -7.75 11.06
N VAL A 139 -7.62 -6.98 10.10
CA VAL A 139 -7.87 -7.43 8.72
C VAL A 139 -6.57 -7.84 8.04
N TYR A 140 -5.48 -7.09 8.24
CA TYR A 140 -4.17 -7.47 7.72
C TYR A 140 -3.71 -8.84 8.25
N ASN A 141 -3.83 -9.06 9.56
CA ASN A 141 -3.45 -10.32 10.19
C ASN A 141 -4.36 -11.49 9.73
N GLU A 142 -5.66 -11.24 9.61
CA GLU A 142 -6.60 -12.24 9.09
C GLU A 142 -6.27 -12.62 7.63
N ASN A 143 -6.01 -11.64 6.79
CA ASN A 143 -5.61 -11.90 5.41
C ASN A 143 -4.28 -12.66 5.34
N TRP A 144 -3.29 -12.29 6.17
CA TRP A 144 -2.02 -13.02 6.25
C TRP A 144 -2.22 -14.51 6.56
N VAL A 145 -3.02 -14.82 7.58
CA VAL A 145 -3.32 -16.22 7.95
C VAL A 145 -4.08 -16.92 6.82
N ARG A 146 -5.05 -16.25 6.21
CA ARG A 146 -5.82 -16.78 5.09
C ARG A 146 -4.93 -17.12 3.89
N ASP A 147 -4.04 -16.22 3.51
CA ASP A 147 -3.13 -16.40 2.40
C ASP A 147 -2.16 -17.56 2.66
N LYS A 148 -1.61 -17.62 3.88
CA LYS A 148 -0.75 -18.74 4.29
C LYS A 148 -1.48 -20.07 4.26
N ASN A 149 -2.70 -20.12 4.78
CA ASN A 149 -3.53 -21.33 4.76
C ASN A 149 -3.89 -21.74 3.32
N GLN A 150 -4.18 -20.80 2.44
CA GLN A 150 -4.48 -21.10 1.04
C GLN A 150 -3.28 -21.73 0.32
N ILE A 151 -2.07 -21.23 0.58
CA ILE A 151 -0.84 -21.83 0.05
C ILE A 151 -0.65 -23.24 0.61
N ALA A 152 -0.82 -23.41 1.92
CA ALA A 152 -0.68 -24.71 2.56
C ALA A 152 -1.70 -25.74 2.05
N VAL A 153 -2.96 -25.34 1.87
CA VAL A 153 -4.01 -26.19 1.30
C VAL A 153 -3.68 -26.60 -0.14
N SER A 154 -3.25 -25.66 -0.98
CA SER A 154 -2.84 -25.97 -2.36
C SER A 154 -1.65 -26.93 -2.39
N THR A 155 -0.69 -26.74 -1.49
CA THR A 155 0.46 -27.65 -1.34
C THR A 155 0.02 -29.05 -0.88
N SER A 156 -0.90 -29.13 0.08
CA SER A 156 -1.44 -30.42 0.58
C SER A 156 -2.18 -31.19 -0.50
N MET A 157 -3.04 -30.49 -1.27
CA MET A 157 -3.75 -31.12 -2.40
C MET A 157 -2.78 -31.70 -3.43
N PHE A 158 -1.76 -30.93 -3.78
CA PHE A 158 -0.70 -31.38 -4.69
C PHE A 158 0.02 -32.62 -4.18
N ILE A 159 0.49 -32.61 -2.92
CA ILE A 159 1.23 -33.74 -2.35
C ILE A 159 0.35 -34.99 -2.31
N ASN A 160 -0.92 -34.84 -1.90
CA ASN A 160 -1.84 -35.96 -1.82
C ASN A 160 -2.14 -36.58 -3.20
N GLU A 161 -2.31 -35.74 -4.24
CA GLU A 161 -2.46 -36.25 -5.62
C GLU A 161 -1.22 -37.05 -6.04
N ARG A 162 -0.02 -36.54 -5.71
CA ARG A 162 1.23 -37.23 -6.08
C ARG A 162 1.45 -38.52 -5.31
N LEU A 163 1.10 -38.55 -4.01
CA LEU A 163 1.14 -39.79 -3.21
C LEU A 163 0.29 -40.88 -3.84
N GLY A 164 -0.95 -40.56 -4.24
CA GLY A 164 -1.83 -41.53 -4.88
C GLY A 164 -1.25 -42.10 -6.20
N VAL A 165 -0.62 -41.26 -7.02
CA VAL A 165 0.04 -41.70 -8.25
C VAL A 165 1.23 -42.62 -7.95
N ILE A 166 2.11 -42.21 -7.01
CA ILE A 166 3.31 -43.00 -6.66
C ILE A 166 2.93 -44.31 -5.99
N GLU A 167 1.88 -44.32 -5.15
CA GLU A 167 1.37 -45.55 -4.54
C GLU A 167 0.90 -46.56 -5.58
N GLY A 168 0.14 -46.12 -6.60
CA GLY A 168 -0.27 -46.98 -7.71
C GLY A 168 0.93 -47.48 -8.54
N GLU A 169 1.92 -46.61 -8.81
CA GLU A 169 3.13 -47.00 -9.53
C GLU A 169 4.02 -47.94 -8.72
N LEU A 170 4.06 -47.85 -7.38
CA LEU A 170 4.81 -48.73 -6.50
C LEU A 170 4.16 -50.11 -6.48
N GLY A 171 2.82 -50.16 -6.35
CA GLY A 171 2.07 -51.43 -6.44
C GLY A 171 2.35 -52.22 -7.73
N ASN A 172 2.36 -51.50 -8.88
CA ASN A 172 2.68 -52.18 -10.15
C ASN A 172 4.11 -52.77 -10.19
N VAL A 173 5.09 -52.05 -9.62
CA VAL A 173 6.48 -52.53 -9.55
C VAL A 173 6.61 -53.69 -8.58
N ASP A 174 5.91 -53.68 -7.47
CA ASP A 174 5.88 -54.79 -6.51
C ASP A 174 5.26 -56.07 -7.13
N ASP A 175 4.21 -55.91 -7.93
CA ASP A 175 3.60 -56.99 -8.68
C ASP A 175 4.56 -57.54 -9.73
N ASP A 176 5.28 -56.69 -10.46
CA ASP A 176 6.30 -57.10 -11.43
C ASP A 176 7.43 -57.89 -10.74
N ILE A 177 7.93 -57.47 -9.59
CA ILE A 177 8.95 -58.17 -8.80
C ILE A 177 8.42 -59.53 -8.34
N SER A 178 7.21 -59.56 -7.78
CA SER A 178 6.58 -60.77 -7.26
C SER A 178 6.36 -61.80 -8.38
N SER A 179 5.82 -61.36 -9.51
CA SER A 179 5.60 -62.20 -10.69
C SER A 179 6.90 -62.78 -11.24
N PHE A 180 7.92 -61.92 -11.38
CA PHE A 180 9.24 -62.34 -11.87
C PHE A 180 9.93 -63.35 -10.95
N LYS A 181 9.87 -63.12 -9.60
CA LYS A 181 10.45 -64.03 -8.60
C LYS A 181 9.73 -65.40 -8.60
N SER A 182 8.40 -65.42 -8.81
CA SER A 182 7.62 -66.65 -8.86
C SER A 182 7.86 -67.48 -10.13
N GLU A 183 8.04 -66.79 -11.28
CA GLU A 183 8.29 -67.50 -12.57
C GLU A 183 9.68 -68.09 -12.67
N HIS A 184 10.70 -67.52 -12.04
CA HIS A 184 12.11 -67.85 -12.34
C HIS A 184 12.86 -68.54 -11.21
N LEU A 185 12.28 -68.83 -10.04
CA LEU A 185 12.87 -69.60 -8.91
C LEU A 185 14.38 -69.31 -8.66
N LEU A 186 14.73 -68.02 -8.48
CA LEU A 186 16.13 -67.64 -8.44
C LEU A 186 16.78 -67.86 -7.08
N PRO A 187 17.89 -68.62 -7.01
CA PRO A 187 18.65 -68.76 -5.78
C PRO A 187 19.59 -67.56 -5.52
N ASP A 188 19.91 -67.42 -4.25
CA ASP A 188 20.67 -66.33 -3.64
C ASP A 188 22.08 -66.15 -4.22
N VAL A 189 22.35 -65.01 -4.85
CA VAL A 189 23.66 -64.65 -5.42
C VAL A 189 24.35 -63.62 -4.52
N GLN A 190 24.31 -63.84 -3.23
CA GLN A 190 24.69 -62.79 -2.27
C GLN A 190 26.19 -62.67 -1.90
N ALA A 191 27.05 -63.68 -2.16
CA ALA A 191 28.35 -63.71 -1.52
C ALA A 191 29.51 -62.98 -2.26
N ALA A 192 29.43 -62.75 -3.57
CA ALA A 192 30.55 -62.16 -4.35
C ALA A 192 30.42 -60.65 -4.64
N ALA A 193 29.29 -60.06 -4.31
CA ALA A 193 28.94 -58.70 -4.77
C ALA A 193 28.92 -57.60 -3.70
N SER A 194 29.24 -57.90 -2.44
CA SER A 194 29.01 -56.98 -1.32
C SER A 194 29.79 -55.64 -1.46
N MET A 195 30.98 -55.60 -1.91
CA MET A 195 31.81 -54.42 -2.05
C MET A 195 31.33 -53.50 -3.22
N TYR A 196 31.06 -54.07 -4.37
CA TYR A 196 30.50 -53.36 -5.52
C TYR A 196 29.04 -52.97 -5.29
N MET A 197 28.32 -53.77 -4.49
CA MET A 197 26.93 -53.50 -4.10
C MET A 197 26.82 -52.27 -3.18
N THR A 198 27.77 -52.08 -2.28
CA THR A 198 27.81 -50.88 -1.42
C THR A 198 28.00 -49.63 -2.27
N GLN A 199 28.99 -49.62 -3.16
CA GLN A 199 29.27 -48.48 -4.04
C GLN A 199 28.11 -48.21 -5.02
N ALA A 200 27.50 -49.27 -5.56
CA ALA A 200 26.31 -49.12 -6.40
C ALA A 200 25.09 -48.63 -5.59
N ASN A 201 24.93 -49.07 -4.35
CA ASN A 201 23.85 -48.61 -3.46
C ASN A 201 24.01 -47.13 -3.05
N GLU A 202 25.24 -46.69 -2.75
CA GLU A 202 25.52 -45.28 -2.46
C GLU A 202 25.22 -44.40 -3.70
N ALA A 203 25.72 -44.77 -4.87
CA ALA A 203 25.42 -44.10 -6.13
C ALA A 203 23.91 -44.09 -6.41
N ASN A 204 23.21 -45.21 -6.20
CA ASN A 204 21.79 -45.32 -6.40
C ASN A 204 20.99 -44.48 -5.39
N THR A 205 21.47 -44.36 -4.16
CA THR A 205 20.82 -43.48 -3.15
C THR A 205 20.89 -42.02 -3.55
N ALA A 206 22.08 -41.58 -4.00
CA ALA A 206 22.26 -40.21 -4.49
C ALA A 206 21.45 -39.96 -5.78
N ILE A 207 21.40 -40.93 -6.71
CA ILE A 207 20.57 -40.84 -7.92
C ILE A 207 19.07 -40.71 -7.56
N ARG A 208 18.59 -41.45 -6.56
CA ARG A 208 17.20 -41.34 -6.09
C ARG A 208 16.87 -39.94 -5.62
N GLU A 209 17.73 -39.38 -4.79
CA GLU A 209 17.56 -38.02 -4.27
C GLU A 209 17.50 -36.97 -5.41
N LEU A 210 18.46 -37.06 -6.34
CA LEU A 210 18.50 -36.15 -7.49
C LEU A 210 17.29 -36.34 -8.44
N ASN A 211 16.83 -37.60 -8.60
CA ASN A 211 15.63 -37.89 -9.40
C ASN A 211 14.37 -37.34 -8.76
N ASN A 212 14.25 -37.36 -7.42
CA ASN A 212 13.14 -36.75 -6.69
C ASN A 212 13.10 -35.25 -6.98
N GLN A 213 14.25 -34.59 -6.84
CA GLN A 213 14.38 -33.16 -7.13
C GLN A 213 14.08 -32.83 -8.60
N ALA A 214 14.60 -33.61 -9.54
CA ALA A 214 14.35 -33.45 -10.98
C ALA A 214 12.87 -33.67 -11.35
N TYR A 215 12.23 -34.60 -10.68
CA TYR A 215 10.80 -34.88 -10.85
C TYR A 215 9.97 -33.70 -10.38
N MET A 216 10.25 -33.15 -9.18
CA MET A 216 9.56 -31.98 -8.64
C MET A 216 9.78 -30.74 -9.52
N ALA A 217 11.01 -30.53 -9.97
CA ALA A 217 11.33 -29.46 -10.90
C ALA A 217 10.51 -29.54 -12.20
N ARG A 218 10.44 -30.76 -12.80
CA ARG A 218 9.63 -31.00 -14.01
C ARG A 218 8.15 -30.75 -13.78
N TYR A 219 7.62 -31.17 -12.64
CA TYR A 219 6.23 -30.96 -12.32
C TYR A 219 5.90 -29.48 -12.22
N ILE A 220 6.68 -28.71 -11.45
CA ILE A 220 6.47 -27.25 -11.31
C ILE A 220 6.60 -26.55 -12.66
N ARG A 221 7.56 -26.98 -13.48
CA ARG A 221 7.70 -26.50 -14.84
C ARG A 221 6.44 -26.71 -15.67
N ASN A 222 5.91 -27.94 -15.64
CA ASN A 222 4.68 -28.28 -16.36
C ASN A 222 3.47 -27.53 -15.84
N TYR A 223 3.38 -27.33 -14.52
CA TYR A 223 2.35 -26.53 -13.89
C TYR A 223 2.43 -25.05 -14.33
N LEU A 224 3.64 -24.49 -14.37
CA LEU A 224 3.90 -23.15 -14.87
C LEU A 224 3.61 -23.01 -16.37
N THR A 225 3.85 -24.02 -17.21
CA THR A 225 3.61 -23.94 -18.66
C THR A 225 2.13 -24.12 -19.02
N ASN A 226 1.31 -24.67 -18.13
CA ASN A 226 -0.10 -24.84 -18.36
C ASN A 226 -0.86 -23.52 -18.19
N GLU A 227 -1.49 -23.04 -19.26
CA GLU A 227 -2.29 -21.80 -19.26
C GLU A 227 -3.48 -21.85 -18.29
N THR A 228 -4.04 -23.03 -18.03
CA THR A 228 -5.16 -23.21 -17.09
C THR A 228 -4.76 -22.84 -15.66
N ASN A 229 -3.47 -22.96 -15.32
CA ASN A 229 -2.93 -22.69 -13.99
C ASN A 229 -2.35 -21.26 -13.84
N LYS A 230 -2.55 -20.39 -14.85
CA LYS A 230 -1.90 -19.07 -14.92
C LYS A 230 -2.08 -18.23 -13.65
N TYR A 231 -3.25 -18.37 -13.01
CA TYR A 231 -3.59 -17.59 -11.81
C TYR A 231 -3.81 -18.45 -10.56
N GLN A 232 -3.24 -19.68 -10.58
CA GLN A 232 -3.25 -20.57 -9.43
C GLN A 232 -1.91 -20.50 -8.69
N LEU A 233 -1.99 -20.66 -7.37
CA LEU A 233 -0.80 -20.63 -6.51
C LEU A 233 0.12 -21.82 -6.81
N LEU A 234 1.41 -21.56 -6.78
CA LEU A 234 2.42 -22.58 -6.87
C LEU A 234 2.65 -23.23 -5.50
N PRO A 235 2.95 -24.54 -5.46
CA PRO A 235 3.31 -25.21 -4.22
C PRO A 235 4.55 -24.55 -3.58
N ALA A 236 4.41 -23.98 -2.39
CA ALA A 236 5.49 -23.25 -1.73
C ALA A 236 6.60 -24.18 -1.23
N ASN A 237 6.23 -25.40 -0.84
CA ASN A 237 7.18 -26.44 -0.39
C ASN A 237 7.43 -27.43 -1.52
N SER A 238 8.13 -26.97 -2.55
CA SER A 238 8.34 -27.71 -3.80
C SER A 238 9.31 -28.90 -3.66
N GLY A 239 9.98 -29.06 -2.52
CA GLY A 239 11.00 -30.08 -2.34
C GLY A 239 12.24 -29.95 -3.22
N ILE A 240 12.41 -28.81 -3.88
CA ILE A 240 13.63 -28.49 -4.64
C ILE A 240 14.61 -27.82 -3.67
N GLU A 241 15.74 -28.46 -3.43
CA GLU A 241 16.80 -27.93 -2.58
C GLU A 241 17.61 -26.84 -3.30
N ASN A 242 16.92 -25.75 -3.66
CA ASN A 242 17.53 -24.57 -4.23
C ASN A 242 16.90 -23.33 -3.60
N ALA A 243 17.65 -22.68 -2.71
CA ALA A 243 17.20 -21.52 -1.97
C ALA A 243 16.75 -20.38 -2.89
N SER A 244 17.47 -20.14 -3.99
CA SER A 244 17.12 -19.11 -4.97
C SER A 244 15.76 -19.39 -5.64
N LEU A 245 15.53 -20.64 -6.04
CA LEU A 245 14.28 -21.02 -6.66
C LEU A 245 13.11 -20.96 -5.68
N SER A 246 13.33 -21.37 -4.43
CA SER A 246 12.33 -21.27 -3.36
C SER A 246 11.93 -19.81 -3.09
N THR A 247 12.90 -18.90 -3.08
CA THR A 247 12.65 -17.45 -2.95
C THR A 247 11.81 -16.94 -4.12
N GLN A 248 12.19 -17.26 -5.36
CA GLN A 248 11.43 -16.84 -6.55
C GLN A 248 9.99 -17.39 -6.57
N LEU A 249 9.77 -18.63 -6.12
CA LEU A 249 8.45 -19.23 -5.99
C LEU A 249 7.58 -18.47 -4.97
N ASN A 250 8.17 -18.13 -3.82
CA ASN A 250 7.46 -17.38 -2.78
C ASN A 250 7.13 -15.95 -3.25
N GLU A 251 8.05 -15.27 -3.92
CA GLU A 251 7.83 -13.95 -4.49
C GLU A 251 6.71 -13.98 -5.54
N TYR A 252 6.70 -14.98 -6.42
CA TYR A 252 5.64 -15.16 -7.40
C TYR A 252 4.29 -15.39 -6.74
N ASN A 253 4.19 -16.26 -5.73
CA ASN A 253 2.97 -16.52 -5.00
C ASN A 253 2.44 -15.27 -4.30
N THR A 254 3.34 -14.51 -3.65
CA THR A 254 2.97 -13.25 -2.99
C THR A 254 2.39 -12.26 -4.00
N LYS A 255 3.07 -12.10 -5.14
CA LYS A 255 2.63 -11.19 -6.19
C LYS A 255 1.29 -11.62 -6.81
N LEU A 256 1.08 -12.93 -6.93
CA LEU A 256 -0.17 -13.49 -7.42
C LEU A 256 -1.33 -13.29 -6.45
N LEU A 257 -1.09 -13.39 -5.14
CA LEU A 257 -2.08 -13.09 -4.11
C LEU A 257 -2.46 -11.59 -4.13
N GLU A 258 -1.48 -10.70 -4.22
CA GLU A 258 -1.72 -9.26 -4.37
C GLU A 258 -2.61 -8.98 -5.60
N ARG A 259 -2.28 -9.59 -6.74
CA ARG A 259 -3.06 -9.48 -7.98
C ARG A 259 -4.49 -9.99 -7.81
N ASN A 260 -4.67 -11.16 -7.20
CA ASN A 260 -5.98 -11.77 -7.01
C ASN A 260 -6.85 -10.95 -6.03
N SER A 261 -6.24 -10.40 -4.98
CA SER A 261 -6.90 -9.45 -4.09
C SER A 261 -7.36 -8.20 -4.83
N LEU A 262 -6.52 -7.65 -5.69
CA LEU A 262 -6.87 -6.47 -6.50
C LEU A 262 -8.02 -6.76 -7.47
N VAL A 263 -8.02 -7.93 -8.11
CA VAL A 263 -9.10 -8.35 -9.03
C VAL A 263 -10.41 -8.59 -8.30
N ALA A 264 -10.37 -9.09 -7.06
CA ALA A 264 -11.58 -9.28 -6.24
C ALA A 264 -12.30 -7.95 -5.96
N HIS A 265 -11.57 -6.83 -5.94
CA HIS A 265 -12.10 -5.50 -5.66
C HIS A 265 -12.13 -4.57 -6.88
N SER A 266 -11.67 -5.05 -8.06
CA SER A 266 -11.65 -4.25 -9.29
C SER A 266 -11.83 -5.11 -10.54
N SER A 267 -11.96 -4.48 -11.70
CA SER A 267 -12.06 -5.20 -12.96
C SER A 267 -10.68 -5.66 -13.46
N THR A 268 -10.63 -6.81 -14.15
CA THR A 268 -9.45 -7.29 -14.89
C THR A 268 -8.94 -6.30 -15.95
N LYS A 269 -9.76 -5.29 -16.32
CA LYS A 269 -9.38 -4.21 -17.24
C LYS A 269 -8.61 -3.07 -16.56
N ASN A 270 -8.49 -3.08 -15.24
CA ASN A 270 -7.75 -2.07 -14.49
C ASN A 270 -6.28 -2.03 -14.99
N PRO A 271 -5.72 -0.84 -15.28
CA PRO A 271 -4.33 -0.70 -15.73
C PRO A 271 -3.32 -1.32 -14.77
N LEU A 272 -3.54 -1.20 -13.45
CA LEU A 272 -2.68 -1.77 -12.43
C LEU A 272 -2.70 -3.32 -12.46
N VAL A 273 -3.88 -3.93 -12.66
CA VAL A 273 -4.00 -5.39 -12.84
C VAL A 273 -3.21 -5.85 -14.07
N ARG A 274 -3.29 -5.11 -15.17
CA ARG A 274 -2.53 -5.43 -16.39
C ARG A 274 -1.01 -5.32 -16.20
N GLU A 275 -0.57 -4.35 -15.42
CA GLU A 275 0.85 -4.19 -15.08
C GLU A 275 1.32 -5.37 -14.21
N MET A 276 0.53 -5.75 -13.21
CA MET A 276 0.80 -6.93 -12.39
C MET A 276 0.80 -8.21 -13.22
N ASP A 277 -0.13 -8.38 -14.17
CA ASP A 277 -0.17 -9.52 -15.07
C ASP A 277 1.12 -9.61 -15.91
N LYS A 278 1.63 -8.49 -16.44
CA LYS A 278 2.91 -8.44 -17.16
C LYS A 278 4.10 -8.81 -16.26
N SER A 279 4.10 -8.30 -15.04
CA SER A 279 5.13 -8.64 -14.05
C SER A 279 5.10 -10.12 -13.69
N LEU A 280 3.93 -10.69 -13.46
CA LEU A 280 3.73 -12.12 -13.20
C LEU A 280 4.16 -12.98 -14.39
N ASP A 281 3.86 -12.59 -15.63
CA ASP A 281 4.31 -13.30 -16.83
C ASP A 281 5.85 -13.27 -16.95
N ALA A 282 6.50 -12.13 -16.63
CA ALA A 282 7.96 -12.04 -16.61
C ALA A 282 8.57 -12.93 -15.51
N MET A 283 8.01 -12.92 -14.30
CA MET A 283 8.45 -13.78 -13.19
C MET A 283 8.24 -15.27 -13.53
N ARG A 284 7.11 -15.63 -14.16
CA ARG A 284 6.81 -16.98 -14.64
C ARG A 284 7.85 -17.49 -15.63
N ASN A 285 8.22 -16.66 -16.60
CA ASN A 285 9.27 -17.00 -17.57
C ASN A 285 10.65 -17.13 -16.92
N ALA A 286 10.98 -16.25 -15.98
CA ALA A 286 12.23 -16.34 -15.20
C ALA A 286 12.28 -17.63 -14.36
N LEU A 287 11.17 -17.99 -13.71
CA LEU A 287 11.03 -19.26 -12.97
C LEU A 287 11.22 -20.46 -13.87
N ILE A 288 10.58 -20.49 -15.04
CA ILE A 288 10.72 -21.57 -16.01
C ILE A 288 12.21 -21.73 -16.41
N SER A 289 12.87 -20.61 -16.73
CA SER A 289 14.29 -20.61 -17.08
C SER A 289 15.18 -21.12 -15.95
N SER A 290 14.91 -20.68 -14.71
CA SER A 290 15.64 -21.12 -13.51
C SER A 290 15.45 -22.61 -13.27
N ILE A 291 14.23 -23.13 -13.45
CA ILE A 291 13.92 -24.55 -13.33
C ILE A 291 14.60 -25.35 -14.43
N ASP A 292 14.59 -24.87 -15.67
CA ASP A 292 15.26 -25.56 -16.80
C ASP A 292 16.79 -25.66 -16.55
N ASN A 293 17.42 -24.61 -16.05
CA ASN A 293 18.83 -24.62 -15.66
C ASN A 293 19.09 -25.62 -14.52
N GLN A 294 18.25 -25.64 -13.50
CA GLN A 294 18.35 -26.61 -12.41
C GLN A 294 18.20 -28.04 -12.91
N MET A 295 17.25 -28.29 -13.81
CA MET A 295 17.07 -29.60 -14.41
C MET A 295 18.29 -30.08 -15.24
N VAL A 296 18.97 -29.16 -15.94
CA VAL A 296 20.22 -29.48 -16.66
C VAL A 296 21.30 -29.87 -15.67
N ALA A 297 21.48 -29.11 -14.57
CA ALA A 297 22.47 -29.42 -13.53
C ALA A 297 22.18 -30.79 -12.87
N LEU A 298 20.93 -31.05 -12.47
CA LEU A 298 20.51 -32.33 -11.88
C LEU A 298 20.75 -33.51 -12.84
N ARG A 299 20.41 -33.38 -14.12
CA ARG A 299 20.68 -34.40 -15.12
C ARG A 299 22.17 -34.69 -15.32
N ALA A 300 23.02 -33.66 -15.24
CA ALA A 300 24.46 -33.85 -15.34
C ALA A 300 25.00 -34.63 -14.14
N GLN A 301 24.54 -34.31 -12.93
CA GLN A 301 24.90 -35.07 -11.71
C GLN A 301 24.41 -36.51 -11.76
N ILE A 302 23.17 -36.74 -12.18
CA ILE A 302 22.59 -38.09 -12.33
C ILE A 302 23.44 -38.92 -13.30
N ARG A 303 23.79 -38.38 -14.50
CA ARG A 303 24.62 -39.10 -15.47
C ARG A 303 25.99 -39.48 -14.91
N SER A 304 26.61 -38.59 -14.14
CA SER A 304 27.90 -38.88 -13.49
C SER A 304 27.78 -40.04 -12.51
N LEU A 305 26.74 -40.04 -11.69
CA LEU A 305 26.49 -41.12 -10.73
C LEU A 305 26.08 -42.43 -11.42
N GLU A 306 25.31 -42.38 -12.51
CA GLU A 306 24.96 -43.52 -13.34
C GLU A 306 26.23 -44.16 -13.96
N ALA A 307 27.19 -43.36 -14.40
CA ALA A 307 28.45 -43.88 -14.92
C ALA A 307 29.27 -44.59 -13.82
N ILE A 308 29.26 -44.08 -12.59
CA ILE A 308 29.94 -44.75 -11.45
C ILE A 308 29.20 -46.04 -11.09
N GLY A 309 27.86 -46.00 -10.94
CA GLY A 309 27.04 -47.18 -10.63
C GLY A 309 27.08 -48.23 -11.73
N GLY A 310 27.14 -47.79 -13.01
CA GLY A 310 27.25 -48.66 -14.17
C GLY A 310 28.59 -49.44 -14.21
N LYS A 311 29.70 -48.76 -13.86
CA LYS A 311 31.02 -49.43 -13.67
C LYS A 311 30.96 -50.48 -12.57
N ALA A 312 30.40 -50.17 -11.42
CA ALA A 312 30.22 -51.12 -10.32
C ALA A 312 29.33 -52.30 -10.72
N THR A 313 28.25 -52.04 -11.45
CA THR A 313 27.29 -53.05 -11.91
C THR A 313 27.86 -53.93 -13.03
N SER A 314 28.72 -53.39 -13.94
CA SER A 314 29.36 -54.18 -14.98
C SER A 314 30.34 -55.24 -14.46
N GLN A 315 30.94 -54.95 -13.30
CA GLN A 315 31.79 -55.91 -12.59
C GLN A 315 30.97 -57.08 -11.97
N ILE A 316 29.72 -56.82 -11.63
CA ILE A 316 28.79 -57.84 -11.12
C ILE A 316 28.18 -58.66 -12.30
N ALA A 317 28.20 -58.12 -13.52
CA ALA A 317 27.44 -58.61 -14.68
C ALA A 317 28.11 -59.79 -15.43
N SER A 318 28.95 -60.55 -14.79
CA SER A 318 29.27 -61.91 -15.28
C SER A 318 28.15 -62.95 -15.04
N ASN A 319 27.02 -62.52 -14.43
CA ASN A 319 25.87 -63.34 -14.07
C ASN A 319 24.59 -63.02 -14.90
N PRO A 320 23.66 -63.95 -15.05
CA PRO A 320 22.70 -64.07 -16.17
C PRO A 320 21.71 -62.88 -16.26
N LYS A 321 21.10 -62.72 -17.46
CA LYS A 321 20.12 -61.65 -17.83
C LYS A 321 18.99 -61.46 -16.80
N GLN A 322 18.63 -62.48 -16.06
CA GLN A 322 17.58 -62.52 -15.06
C GLN A 322 17.92 -61.67 -13.80
N SER A 323 19.16 -61.80 -13.29
CA SER A 323 19.63 -61.00 -12.15
C SER A 323 19.71 -59.51 -12.48
N LYS A 324 20.05 -59.20 -13.75
CA LYS A 324 20.12 -57.80 -14.22
C LYS A 324 18.72 -57.16 -14.31
N TYR A 325 17.73 -57.91 -14.75
CA TYR A 325 16.33 -57.45 -14.81
C TYR A 325 15.80 -57.19 -13.40
N LEU A 326 15.92 -58.18 -12.51
CA LEU A 326 15.45 -58.05 -11.13
C LEU A 326 16.09 -56.87 -10.41
N LEU A 327 17.41 -56.71 -10.55
CA LEU A 327 18.12 -55.56 -9.97
C LEU A 327 17.62 -54.22 -10.53
N SER A 328 17.25 -54.19 -11.81
CA SER A 328 16.68 -53.00 -12.44
C SER A 328 15.30 -52.66 -11.87
N VAL A 329 14.43 -53.63 -11.67
CA VAL A 329 13.09 -53.45 -11.14
C VAL A 329 13.14 -53.14 -9.63
N GLU A 330 13.99 -53.84 -8.87
CA GLU A 330 14.21 -53.51 -7.43
C GLU A 330 14.80 -52.10 -7.23
N ARG A 331 15.61 -51.61 -8.17
CA ARG A 331 16.07 -50.23 -8.19
C ARG A 331 14.93 -49.24 -8.42
N GLN A 332 14.03 -49.55 -9.36
CA GLN A 332 12.84 -48.73 -9.62
C GLN A 332 11.93 -48.69 -8.39
N GLN A 333 11.70 -49.84 -7.73
CA GLN A 333 10.97 -49.97 -6.48
C GLN A 333 11.55 -49.00 -5.42
N LYS A 334 12.87 -49.12 -5.16
CA LYS A 334 13.55 -48.30 -4.16
C LYS A 334 13.50 -46.79 -4.47
N VAL A 335 13.55 -46.41 -5.77
CA VAL A 335 13.37 -45.01 -6.19
C VAL A 335 11.98 -44.53 -5.86
N LYS A 336 10.96 -45.32 -6.19
CA LYS A 336 9.55 -44.94 -5.91
C LYS A 336 9.24 -44.92 -4.42
N GLU A 337 9.75 -45.90 -3.67
CA GLU A 337 9.62 -45.93 -2.21
C GLU A 337 10.26 -44.72 -1.54
N SER A 338 11.48 -44.37 -1.98
CA SER A 338 12.15 -43.17 -1.48
C SER A 338 11.37 -41.89 -1.81
N LEU A 339 10.79 -41.82 -3.01
CA LEU A 339 9.94 -40.66 -3.39
C LEU A 339 8.65 -40.63 -2.57
N TYR A 340 8.02 -41.78 -2.32
CA TYR A 340 6.83 -41.86 -1.48
C TYR A 340 7.10 -41.36 -0.06
N LEU A 341 8.16 -41.88 0.57
CA LEU A 341 8.57 -41.44 1.92
C LEU A 341 8.92 -39.95 1.96
N TYR A 342 9.60 -39.43 0.95
CA TYR A 342 9.89 -38.02 0.82
C TYR A 342 8.62 -37.17 0.74
N LEU A 343 7.64 -37.58 -0.08
CA LEU A 343 6.35 -36.86 -0.19
C LEU A 343 5.57 -36.94 1.12
N LEU A 344 5.59 -38.05 1.85
CA LEU A 344 5.00 -38.19 3.18
C LEU A 344 5.64 -37.18 4.15
N GLN A 345 6.98 -37.11 4.19
CA GLN A 345 7.67 -36.15 5.01
C GLN A 345 7.24 -34.72 4.66
N LYS A 346 7.16 -34.38 3.37
CA LYS A 346 6.73 -33.06 2.93
C LYS A 346 5.27 -32.75 3.25
N ARG A 347 4.40 -33.76 3.26
CA ARG A 347 3.03 -33.61 3.75
C ARG A 347 3.02 -33.23 5.23
N GLU A 348 3.73 -33.97 6.06
CA GLU A 348 3.81 -33.72 7.51
C GLU A 348 4.40 -32.31 7.81
N GLU A 349 5.47 -31.92 7.10
CA GLU A 349 6.05 -30.58 7.22
C GLU A 349 5.04 -29.49 6.85
N ASN A 350 4.23 -29.71 5.81
CA ASN A 350 3.20 -28.75 5.38
C ASN A 350 2.04 -28.68 6.38
N GLU A 351 1.59 -29.81 6.92
CA GLU A 351 0.54 -29.86 7.95
C GLU A 351 1.00 -29.19 9.25
N LEU A 352 2.24 -29.39 9.67
CA LEU A 352 2.86 -28.67 10.79
C LEU A 352 2.91 -27.16 10.52
N SER A 353 3.34 -26.75 9.33
CA SER A 353 3.38 -25.34 8.96
C SER A 353 1.99 -24.69 9.00
N GLN A 354 0.95 -25.40 8.57
CA GLN A 354 -0.43 -24.95 8.62
C GLN A 354 -0.93 -24.84 10.06
N ALA A 355 -0.64 -25.84 10.90
CA ALA A 355 -1.07 -25.87 12.31
C ALA A 355 -0.45 -24.72 13.15
N PHE A 356 0.77 -24.29 12.80
CA PHE A 356 1.49 -23.26 13.50
C PHE A 356 1.47 -21.89 12.77
N THR A 357 0.51 -21.65 11.87
CA THR A 357 0.39 -20.35 11.21
C THR A 357 0.03 -19.27 12.24
N ALA A 358 1.03 -18.49 12.61
CA ALA A 358 0.88 -17.33 13.50
C ALA A 358 0.86 -16.04 12.68
N TYR A 359 0.38 -14.97 13.28
CA TYR A 359 0.50 -13.63 12.72
C TYR A 359 1.99 -13.26 12.54
N ASN A 360 2.31 -12.63 11.42
CA ASN A 360 3.66 -12.14 11.17
C ASN A 360 3.92 -10.79 11.81
N THR A 361 2.89 -10.18 12.43
CA THR A 361 3.00 -8.88 13.06
C THR A 361 2.83 -9.00 14.58
N ARG A 362 3.56 -8.15 15.29
CA ARG A 362 3.42 -7.93 16.72
C ARG A 362 3.17 -6.46 16.99
N ILE A 363 2.06 -6.16 17.63
CA ILE A 363 1.77 -4.80 18.08
C ILE A 363 2.73 -4.44 19.19
N ILE A 364 3.63 -3.48 18.93
CA ILE A 364 4.57 -2.95 19.93
C ILE A 364 3.88 -1.89 20.77
N THR A 365 3.18 -0.96 20.12
CA THR A 365 2.39 0.09 20.77
C THR A 365 0.98 0.01 20.23
N LYS A 366 0.01 -0.11 21.13
CA LYS A 366 -1.41 -0.08 20.74
C LYS A 366 -1.77 1.27 20.14
N PRO A 367 -2.72 1.31 19.18
CA PRO A 367 -3.27 2.57 18.71
C PRO A 367 -3.74 3.42 19.89
N GLY A 368 -3.33 4.67 19.91
CA GLY A 368 -3.70 5.63 20.94
C GLY A 368 -3.57 7.03 20.38
N GLY A 369 -4.61 7.82 20.54
CA GLY A 369 -4.69 9.19 20.06
C GLY A 369 -4.36 10.21 21.14
N SER A 370 -3.75 11.34 20.73
CA SER A 370 -3.60 12.51 21.58
C SER A 370 -4.91 13.30 21.58
N MET A 371 -5.35 13.75 22.75
CA MET A 371 -6.47 14.68 22.86
C MET A 371 -6.09 16.11 22.40
N ILE A 372 -4.81 16.35 22.15
CA ILE A 372 -4.33 17.65 21.64
C ILE A 372 -4.46 17.66 20.13
N PRO A 373 -5.23 18.59 19.53
CA PRO A 373 -5.36 18.67 18.08
C PRO A 373 -4.00 18.86 17.39
N THR A 374 -3.70 18.03 16.41
CA THR A 374 -2.48 18.12 15.59
C THR A 374 -2.60 19.16 14.48
N ALA A 375 -3.82 19.44 14.02
CA ALA A 375 -4.15 20.45 13.03
C ALA A 375 -5.43 21.22 13.45
N PRO A 376 -5.57 22.50 13.08
CA PRO A 376 -4.58 23.32 12.41
C PRO A 376 -3.44 23.78 13.33
N VAL A 377 -2.22 23.84 12.81
CA VAL A 377 -1.05 24.31 13.58
C VAL A 377 -1.11 25.81 13.77
N LYS A 378 -1.52 26.25 14.98
CA LYS A 378 -1.70 27.68 15.31
C LYS A 378 -0.48 28.54 14.98
N LYS A 379 0.74 28.01 15.18
CA LYS A 379 2.00 28.71 14.85
C LYS A 379 2.12 29.01 13.36
N ASN A 380 1.76 28.06 12.48
CA ASN A 380 1.84 28.24 11.03
C ASN A 380 0.82 29.26 10.54
N ILE A 381 -0.41 29.22 11.07
CA ILE A 381 -1.44 30.22 10.76
C ILE A 381 -0.98 31.60 11.18
N LEU A 382 -0.45 31.76 12.40
CA LEU A 382 0.07 33.03 12.90
C LEU A 382 1.23 33.53 12.05
N LEU A 383 2.15 32.65 11.64
CA LEU A 383 3.28 32.99 10.77
C LEU A 383 2.82 33.46 9.39
N VAL A 384 1.87 32.76 8.77
CA VAL A 384 1.28 33.17 7.48
C VAL A 384 0.54 34.49 7.61
N ALA A 385 -0.27 34.68 8.67
CA ALA A 385 -0.97 35.94 8.94
C ALA A 385 0.01 37.09 9.16
N PHE A 386 1.09 36.87 9.88
CA PHE A 386 2.16 37.85 10.10
C PHE A 386 2.87 38.21 8.80
N ALA A 387 3.22 37.21 7.99
CA ALA A 387 3.87 37.43 6.70
C ALA A 387 2.98 38.24 5.74
N LEU A 388 1.69 37.90 5.65
CA LEU A 388 0.71 38.66 4.87
C LEU A 388 0.50 40.05 5.41
N GLY A 389 0.42 40.18 6.75
CA GLY A 389 0.30 41.49 7.44
C GLY A 389 1.51 42.42 7.19
N MET A 390 2.71 41.83 7.02
CA MET A 390 3.92 42.57 6.67
C MET A 390 4.00 42.91 5.18
N LEU A 391 3.54 42.00 4.33
CA LEU A 391 3.60 42.16 2.88
C LEU A 391 2.67 43.28 2.38
N ILE A 392 1.47 43.39 2.95
CA ILE A 392 0.49 44.44 2.56
C ILE A 392 1.05 45.86 2.71
N PRO A 393 1.62 46.29 3.87
CA PRO A 393 2.23 47.60 4.01
C PRO A 393 3.39 47.85 3.04
N VAL A 394 4.23 46.82 2.80
CA VAL A 394 5.36 46.90 1.85
C VAL A 394 4.85 47.18 0.45
N VAL A 395 3.83 46.43 -0.02
CA VAL A 395 3.22 46.64 -1.32
C VAL A 395 2.61 48.04 -1.43
N ILE A 396 1.92 48.50 -0.39
CA ILE A 396 1.33 49.84 -0.37
C ILE A 396 2.42 50.93 -0.45
N ILE A 397 3.50 50.79 0.32
CA ILE A 397 4.62 51.73 0.30
C ILE A 397 5.29 51.70 -1.07
N PHE A 398 5.55 50.52 -1.65
CA PHE A 398 6.13 50.35 -2.96
C PHE A 398 5.26 50.98 -4.06
N MET A 399 3.95 50.77 -4.02
CA MET A 399 3.01 51.42 -4.96
C MET A 399 3.02 52.93 -4.79
N LYS A 400 2.97 53.44 -3.52
CA LYS A 400 3.04 54.88 -3.24
C LYS A 400 4.34 55.49 -3.75
N GLU A 401 5.46 54.81 -3.58
CA GLU A 401 6.75 55.31 -4.02
C GLU A 401 6.87 55.29 -5.53
N ASN A 402 6.44 54.25 -6.22
CA ASN A 402 6.41 54.19 -7.66
C ASN A 402 5.40 55.14 -8.33
N MET A 403 4.31 55.48 -7.63
CA MET A 403 3.32 56.48 -8.11
C MET A 403 3.69 57.89 -7.73
N ASN A 404 4.78 58.09 -6.97
CA ASN A 404 5.18 59.39 -6.50
C ASN A 404 6.01 60.10 -7.58
N THR A 405 5.39 61.08 -8.27
CA THR A 405 6.00 61.89 -9.34
C THR A 405 6.67 63.15 -8.81
N VAL A 406 6.77 63.32 -7.49
CA VAL A 406 7.36 64.52 -6.87
C VAL A 406 8.88 64.40 -6.83
N VAL A 407 9.56 65.31 -7.46
CA VAL A 407 11.02 65.44 -7.42
C VAL A 407 11.46 65.81 -6.00
N ARG A 408 12.25 64.97 -5.35
CA ARG A 408 12.73 65.19 -3.98
C ARG A 408 14.19 65.64 -3.88
N GLY A 409 14.94 65.42 -4.94
CA GLY A 409 16.34 65.82 -4.97
C GLY A 409 17.01 65.60 -6.33
N ARG A 410 18.31 65.91 -6.40
CA ARG A 410 19.10 65.81 -7.59
C ARG A 410 19.11 64.41 -8.24
N LYS A 411 19.06 63.36 -7.45
CA LYS A 411 19.06 61.96 -7.92
C LYS A 411 17.84 61.59 -8.76
N ASP A 412 16.72 62.24 -8.51
CA ASP A 412 15.48 62.00 -9.24
C ASP A 412 15.52 62.61 -10.64
N LEU A 413 16.48 63.51 -10.90
CA LEU A 413 16.68 64.22 -12.16
C LEU A 413 17.89 63.71 -12.98
N GLU A 414 18.65 62.75 -12.45
CA GLU A 414 19.86 62.22 -13.12
C GLU A 414 19.59 61.56 -14.47
N ASN A 415 18.38 61.04 -14.67
CA ASN A 415 17.96 60.35 -15.92
C ASN A 415 17.37 61.34 -16.93
N LEU A 416 17.25 62.62 -16.63
CA LEU A 416 16.77 63.63 -17.58
C LEU A 416 17.93 64.23 -18.37
N THR A 417 17.75 64.38 -19.66
CA THR A 417 18.71 65.00 -20.60
C THR A 417 18.87 66.52 -20.40
N ILE A 418 18.17 67.09 -19.42
CA ILE A 418 18.19 68.53 -19.12
C ILE A 418 19.30 68.82 -18.11
N PRO A 419 20.16 69.84 -18.37
CA PRO A 419 21.23 70.19 -17.44
C PRO A 419 20.67 70.68 -16.12
N PHE A 420 21.23 70.16 -15.04
CA PHE A 420 20.84 70.56 -13.67
C PHE A 420 21.50 71.87 -13.30
N VAL A 421 20.72 72.90 -13.12
CA VAL A 421 21.18 74.29 -12.85
C VAL A 421 21.47 74.52 -11.39
N GLY A 422 20.64 73.99 -10.49
CA GLY A 422 20.85 74.13 -9.06
C GLY A 422 19.64 73.72 -8.23
N GLU A 423 19.85 73.60 -6.92
CA GLU A 423 18.84 73.22 -5.96
C GLU A 423 18.62 74.36 -4.95
N ILE A 424 17.38 74.73 -4.74
CA ILE A 424 16.99 75.78 -3.82
C ILE A 424 16.28 75.10 -2.62
N PRO A 425 16.85 75.16 -1.40
CA PRO A 425 16.23 74.55 -0.25
C PRO A 425 14.93 75.22 0.13
N LEU A 426 13.96 74.40 0.56
CA LEU A 426 12.66 74.88 1.02
C LEU A 426 12.81 75.62 2.36
N ASP A 427 12.29 76.83 2.44
CA ASP A 427 12.28 77.60 3.69
C ASP A 427 11.15 77.15 4.63
N PHE A 428 11.52 76.37 5.66
CA PHE A 428 10.61 75.94 6.69
C PHE A 428 10.46 77.05 7.76
N ARG A 429 9.77 78.10 7.47
CA ARG A 429 9.35 78.98 8.54
C ARG A 429 8.37 78.27 9.42
N LYS A 430 8.71 78.00 10.69
CA LYS A 430 7.85 77.37 11.70
C LYS A 430 6.51 78.12 11.79
N LYS A 431 5.45 77.57 11.25
CA LYS A 431 4.09 78.02 11.46
C LYS A 431 3.79 77.88 12.98
N LYS A 432 3.59 78.97 13.70
CA LYS A 432 3.03 78.89 15.01
C LYS A 432 1.64 78.27 14.94
N LYS A 433 1.46 77.09 15.54
CA LYS A 433 0.15 76.54 15.80
C LYS A 433 -0.62 77.46 16.69
N PHE A 434 -1.82 77.83 16.32
CA PHE A 434 -2.80 78.76 16.94
C PHE A 434 -2.87 80.14 16.27
N SER A 435 -3.59 80.18 15.14
CA SER A 435 -4.51 81.30 14.86
C SER A 435 -5.41 80.86 13.66
N ARG A 436 -6.70 80.79 13.89
CA ARG A 436 -7.75 80.74 12.88
C ARG A 436 -7.94 82.18 12.35
N GLN A 437 -7.15 82.57 11.39
CA GLN A 437 -7.45 83.74 10.57
C GLN A 437 -6.97 83.52 9.14
N THR A 438 -7.83 83.93 8.25
CA THR A 438 -7.70 84.02 6.80
C THR A 438 -6.30 84.44 6.37
N GLN A 439 -5.55 83.62 5.69
CA GLN A 439 -4.22 83.94 5.18
C GLN A 439 -4.31 84.40 3.75
N GLU A 440 -4.12 85.69 3.57
CA GLU A 440 -3.54 86.21 2.37
C GLU A 440 -2.14 85.59 2.19
N LYS A 441 -1.87 85.09 0.99
CA LYS A 441 -0.53 84.60 0.62
C LYS A 441 0.38 85.79 0.47
N GLU A 442 1.00 86.30 1.56
CA GLU A 442 2.13 87.18 1.45
C GLU A 442 3.28 86.50 0.78
N CYS A 443 3.61 86.90 -0.45
CA CYS A 443 4.85 86.54 -1.17
C CYS A 443 6.01 87.25 -0.41
N ALA A 444 6.62 86.52 0.54
CA ALA A 444 7.79 87.04 1.25
C ALA A 444 9.03 86.93 0.38
N VAL A 445 9.72 87.98 0.12
CA VAL A 445 11.04 87.95 -0.53
C VAL A 445 12.02 87.27 0.44
N VAL A 446 12.48 86.11 0.06
CA VAL A 446 13.34 85.19 0.86
C VAL A 446 14.81 85.62 0.75
N VAL A 447 15.18 86.17 -0.37
CA VAL A 447 16.55 86.60 -0.69
C VAL A 447 16.74 88.06 -0.19
N LYS A 448 17.75 88.28 0.65
CA LYS A 448 18.08 89.62 1.23
C LYS A 448 19.48 90.01 0.83
N GLU A 449 19.66 91.28 0.46
CA GLU A 449 21.00 91.83 0.18
C GLU A 449 21.92 91.68 1.38
N LYS A 450 23.16 91.26 1.12
CA LYS A 450 24.24 91.02 2.09
C LYS A 450 23.98 89.98 3.18
N SER A 451 22.99 89.11 3.03
CA SER A 451 22.75 87.98 3.91
C SER A 451 23.48 86.68 3.38
N ARG A 452 24.17 85.96 4.32
CA ARG A 452 24.86 84.66 4.03
C ARG A 452 24.04 83.49 4.50
N ASN A 453 22.79 83.45 4.19
CA ASN A 453 21.98 82.33 4.58
C ASN A 453 21.94 81.29 3.40
N VAL A 454 21.65 80.03 3.76
CA VAL A 454 21.70 78.86 2.81
C VAL A 454 20.89 79.12 1.54
N ILE A 455 19.76 79.84 1.68
CA ILE A 455 18.88 80.18 0.55
C ILE A 455 19.54 81.20 -0.37
N ASN A 456 20.17 82.19 0.16
CA ASN A 456 20.88 83.21 -0.64
C ASN A 456 22.06 82.60 -1.42
N GLU A 457 22.80 81.68 -0.78
CA GLU A 457 23.90 80.99 -1.44
C GLU A 457 23.38 80.05 -2.52
N ALA A 458 22.26 79.37 -2.28
CA ALA A 458 21.64 78.52 -3.33
C ALA A 458 21.24 79.32 -4.57
N PHE A 459 20.65 80.58 -4.34
CA PHE A 459 20.31 81.43 -5.46
C PHE A 459 21.55 81.95 -6.18
N ARG A 460 22.67 82.18 -5.48
CA ARG A 460 23.94 82.64 -6.09
C ARG A 460 24.50 81.50 -6.98
N VAL A 461 24.51 80.24 -6.49
CA VAL A 461 24.94 79.10 -7.24
C VAL A 461 24.09 78.89 -8.52
N VAL A 462 22.75 78.99 -8.39
CA VAL A 462 21.81 78.87 -9.51
C VAL A 462 22.12 80.00 -10.55
N ARG A 463 22.31 81.23 -10.11
CA ARG A 463 22.66 82.37 -10.98
C ARG A 463 24.00 82.14 -11.72
N THR A 464 25.05 81.72 -10.98
CA THR A 464 26.34 81.48 -11.58
C THR A 464 26.27 80.34 -12.60
N ASN A 465 25.59 79.24 -12.25
CA ASN A 465 25.40 78.11 -13.17
C ASN A 465 24.62 78.53 -14.43
N LEU A 466 23.64 79.40 -14.31
CA LEU A 466 22.83 79.89 -15.41
C LEU A 466 23.63 80.83 -16.32
N GLU A 467 24.65 81.61 -15.78
CA GLU A 467 25.55 82.48 -16.57
C GLU A 467 26.58 81.66 -17.38
N PHE A 468 26.87 80.38 -16.97
CA PHE A 468 27.80 79.47 -17.64
C PHE A 468 27.12 78.47 -18.57
N MET A 469 25.83 78.46 -18.69
CA MET A 469 25.02 77.69 -19.64
C MET A 469 24.70 78.50 -20.89
#